data_769f6d1223a5ab544158cd8da37fcc18
#
_entry.id   769f6d1223a5ab544158cd8da37fcc18
#
_cell.length_a   1.000
_cell.length_b   1.000
_cell.length_c   1.000
_cell.angle_alpha   90.00
_cell.angle_beta   90.00
_cell.angle_gamma   90.00
#
_symmetry.space_group_name_H-M   'P 1'
#
loop_
_entity.id
_entity.type
_entity.pdbx_description
1 polymer ?
#
loop_
_entity_poly.entity_id
_entity_poly.type
_entity_poly.pdbx_seq_one_letter_code
_entity_poly.pdbx_strand_id
1 'polypeptide(L)'
;MLAYISVGADVLASFALVISVIFLLKELRLTRDAMSHADFVSSINRSAENMLRITENDELLTTIEKISAYRSQPKRDKRQLRRILDGLTPQERVRYFHFQRNACLNCEVFLESAGAGYIDADRFAMAFGWTDVDFEIWKALGLGIGARTRQHFGAASTAVMPLRSVSAG
;
A
#
# COMPACT_ATOMS: atom_id res chain seq x y z
N MET A 1 39.21 -52.47 1.25
CA MET A 1 38.18 -52.14 2.25
C MET A 1 38.14 -50.67 2.63
N LEU A 2 39.24 -50.01 2.95
CA LEU A 2 39.27 -48.58 3.28
C LEU A 2 38.73 -47.64 2.18
N ALA A 3 38.95 -47.92 0.91
CA ALA A 3 38.45 -47.10 -0.20
C ALA A 3 36.92 -47.06 -0.35
N TYR A 4 36.20 -48.11 0.03
CA TYR A 4 34.74 -48.16 0.01
C TYR A 4 34.13 -47.40 1.18
N ILE A 5 34.83 -47.31 2.35
CA ILE A 5 34.41 -46.55 3.49
C ILE A 5 34.51 -45.05 3.22
N SER A 6 35.56 -44.59 2.50
CA SER A 6 35.71 -43.17 2.16
C SER A 6 34.64 -42.70 1.17
N VAL A 7 34.32 -43.48 0.16
CA VAL A 7 33.27 -43.16 -0.84
C VAL A 7 31.90 -43.08 -0.16
N GLY A 8 31.59 -43.97 0.79
CA GLY A 8 30.35 -43.93 1.55
C GLY A 8 30.25 -42.69 2.43
N ALA A 9 31.35 -42.28 3.06
CA ALA A 9 31.37 -41.05 3.88
C ALA A 9 31.18 -39.76 3.03
N ASP A 10 31.81 -39.71 1.84
CA ASP A 10 31.68 -38.57 0.94
C ASP A 10 30.25 -38.43 0.38
N VAL A 11 29.59 -39.54 0.08
CA VAL A 11 28.18 -39.56 -0.35
C VAL A 11 27.26 -39.05 0.79
N LEU A 12 27.46 -39.53 2.02
CA LEU A 12 26.68 -39.09 3.19
C LEU A 12 26.89 -37.58 3.48
N ALA A 13 28.14 -37.13 3.41
CA ALA A 13 28.45 -35.70 3.60
C ALA A 13 27.78 -34.84 2.53
N SER A 14 27.74 -35.27 1.27
CA SER A 14 27.07 -34.57 0.17
C SER A 14 25.55 -34.50 0.40
N PHE A 15 24.92 -35.58 0.84
CA PHE A 15 23.51 -35.61 1.21
C PHE A 15 23.20 -34.66 2.39
N ALA A 16 24.01 -34.67 3.44
CA ALA A 16 23.85 -33.78 4.58
C ALA A 16 23.95 -32.30 4.16
N LEU A 17 24.86 -31.99 3.23
CA LEU A 17 25.03 -30.64 2.71
C LEU A 17 23.80 -30.19 1.92
N VAL A 18 23.24 -31.02 1.04
CA VAL A 18 22.02 -30.74 0.30
C VAL A 18 20.84 -30.52 1.22
N ILE A 19 20.66 -31.36 2.25
CA ILE A 19 19.61 -31.21 3.23
C ILE A 19 19.76 -29.89 3.99
N SER A 20 20.97 -29.53 4.40
CA SER A 20 21.26 -28.27 5.10
C SER A 20 20.93 -27.05 4.24
N VAL A 21 21.26 -27.09 2.94
CA VAL A 21 20.90 -26.00 2.00
C VAL A 21 19.38 -25.87 1.86
N ILE A 22 18.66 -26.99 1.75
CA ILE A 22 17.18 -26.97 1.69
C ILE A 22 16.57 -26.36 2.97
N PHE A 23 17.11 -26.75 4.13
CA PHE A 23 16.67 -26.18 5.41
C PHE A 23 16.93 -24.66 5.48
N LEU A 24 18.13 -24.22 5.10
CA LEU A 24 18.49 -22.79 5.07
C LEU A 24 17.57 -22.00 4.11
N LEU A 25 17.27 -22.53 2.95
CA LEU A 25 16.35 -21.90 2.01
C LEU A 25 14.94 -21.80 2.58
N LYS A 26 14.48 -22.81 3.32
CA LYS A 26 13.18 -22.79 4.01
C LYS A 26 13.14 -21.75 5.14
N GLU A 27 14.18 -21.70 5.96
CA GLU A 27 14.30 -20.69 7.02
C GLU A 27 14.37 -19.26 6.47
N LEU A 28 15.12 -19.04 5.39
CA LEU A 28 15.17 -17.74 4.72
C LEU A 28 13.79 -17.30 4.21
N ARG A 29 13.01 -18.22 3.65
CA ARG A 29 11.62 -17.92 3.23
C ARG A 29 10.74 -17.56 4.43
N LEU A 30 10.76 -18.37 5.48
CA LEU A 30 9.98 -18.11 6.70
C LEU A 30 10.36 -16.76 7.35
N THR A 31 11.65 -16.46 7.43
CA THR A 31 12.14 -15.19 7.96
C THR A 31 11.69 -14.02 7.11
N ARG A 32 11.78 -14.14 5.78
CA ARG A 32 11.29 -13.12 4.85
C ARG A 32 9.79 -12.87 5.01
N ASP A 33 9.00 -13.94 5.14
CA ASP A 33 7.55 -13.85 5.32
C ASP A 33 7.20 -13.19 6.67
N ALA A 34 7.92 -13.54 7.73
CA ALA A 34 7.75 -12.92 9.04
C ALA A 34 8.13 -11.43 9.05
N MET A 35 9.23 -11.05 8.39
CA MET A 35 9.63 -9.64 8.25
C MET A 35 8.59 -8.84 7.48
N SER A 36 8.10 -9.38 6.37
CA SER A 36 7.06 -8.72 5.57
C SER A 36 5.76 -8.53 6.35
N HIS A 37 5.37 -9.51 7.16
CA HIS A 37 4.20 -9.39 8.04
C HIS A 37 4.44 -8.32 9.12
N ALA A 38 5.62 -8.26 9.71
CA ALA A 38 5.98 -7.25 10.70
C ALA A 38 5.95 -5.82 10.11
N ASP A 39 6.47 -5.64 8.90
CA ASP A 39 6.43 -4.37 8.18
C ASP A 39 5.00 -3.94 7.87
N PHE A 40 4.15 -4.89 7.52
CA PHE A 40 2.73 -4.64 7.29
C PHE A 40 2.00 -4.18 8.56
N VAL A 41 2.17 -4.91 9.67
CA VAL A 41 1.58 -4.52 10.96
C VAL A 41 2.08 -3.15 11.40
N SER A 42 3.38 -2.87 11.23
CA SER A 42 3.96 -1.55 11.51
C SER A 42 3.35 -0.45 10.65
N SER A 43 3.06 -0.73 9.38
CA SER A 43 2.40 0.22 8.47
C SER A 43 0.95 0.50 8.88
N ILE A 44 0.20 -0.53 9.31
CA ILE A 44 -1.17 -0.36 9.84
C ILE A 44 -1.15 0.51 11.10
N ASN A 45 -0.26 0.21 12.04
CA ASN A 45 -0.18 0.96 13.29
C ASN A 45 0.16 2.43 13.04
N ARG A 46 1.12 2.73 12.15
CA ARG A 46 1.43 4.10 11.72
C ARG A 46 0.24 4.80 11.05
N SER A 47 -0.54 4.07 10.26
CA SER A 47 -1.76 4.63 9.65
C SER A 47 -2.82 4.94 10.69
N ALA A 48 -3.01 4.07 11.68
CA ALA A 48 -3.92 4.30 12.80
C ALA A 48 -3.49 5.50 13.66
N GLU A 49 -2.21 5.61 13.99
CA GLU A 49 -1.66 6.77 14.71
C GLU A 49 -1.84 8.07 13.92
N ASN A 50 -1.64 8.04 12.60
CA ASN A 50 -1.87 9.20 11.74
C ASN A 50 -3.35 9.60 11.73
N MET A 51 -4.27 8.64 11.71
CA MET A 51 -5.71 8.90 11.80
C MET A 51 -6.09 9.53 13.15
N LEU A 52 -5.54 9.03 14.25
CA LEU A 52 -5.74 9.63 15.57
C LEU A 52 -5.25 11.09 15.62
N ARG A 53 -4.05 11.37 15.10
CA ARG A 53 -3.51 12.73 15.02
C ARG A 53 -4.37 13.67 14.16
N ILE A 54 -5.08 13.13 13.17
CA ILE A 54 -6.03 13.92 12.37
C ILE A 54 -7.23 14.33 13.20
N THR A 55 -7.80 13.39 13.98
CA THR A 55 -8.97 13.65 14.81
C THR A 55 -8.68 14.62 15.96
N GLU A 56 -7.40 14.74 16.35
CA GLU A 56 -6.94 15.68 17.37
C GLU A 56 -6.58 17.07 16.81
N ASN A 57 -6.62 17.26 15.48
CA ASN A 57 -6.21 18.51 14.82
C ASN A 57 -7.39 19.14 14.06
N ASP A 58 -8.12 20.03 14.74
CA ASP A 58 -9.30 20.72 14.19
C ASP A 58 -9.01 21.46 12.87
N GLU A 59 -7.81 22.04 12.71
CA GLU A 59 -7.46 22.77 11.49
C GLU A 59 -7.26 21.81 10.30
N LEU A 60 -6.72 20.61 10.57
CA LEU A 60 -6.59 19.58 9.54
C LEU A 60 -7.96 19.00 9.18
N LEU A 61 -8.84 18.79 10.17
CA LEU A 61 -10.22 18.37 9.95
C LEU A 61 -10.96 19.36 9.05
N THR A 62 -10.87 20.66 9.37
CA THR A 62 -11.48 21.72 8.55
C THR A 62 -10.96 21.69 7.11
N THR A 63 -9.67 21.44 6.92
CA THR A 63 -9.06 21.32 5.59
C THR A 63 -9.58 20.07 4.85
N ILE A 64 -9.71 18.95 5.55
CA ILE A 64 -10.27 17.70 4.99
C ILE A 64 -11.74 17.90 4.60
N GLU A 65 -12.52 18.61 5.42
CA GLU A 65 -13.92 18.93 5.12
C GLU A 65 -14.06 19.76 3.84
N LYS A 66 -13.24 20.80 3.65
CA LYS A 66 -13.23 21.59 2.41
C LYS A 66 -13.03 20.71 1.18
N ILE A 67 -12.23 19.67 1.29
CA ILE A 67 -11.91 18.76 0.19
C ILE A 67 -12.92 17.60 0.11
N SER A 68 -13.56 17.21 1.22
CA SER A 68 -14.59 16.18 1.24
C SER A 68 -15.79 16.54 0.36
N ALA A 69 -16.12 17.81 0.29
CA ALA A 69 -17.15 18.32 -0.62
C ALA A 69 -16.85 18.01 -2.10
N TYR A 70 -15.56 17.99 -2.49
CA TYR A 70 -15.15 17.57 -3.82
C TYR A 70 -15.26 16.03 -3.98
N ARG A 71 -14.89 15.27 -2.94
CA ARG A 71 -14.95 13.80 -2.95
C ARG A 71 -16.36 13.27 -3.18
N SER A 72 -17.36 13.94 -2.63
CA SER A 72 -18.77 13.54 -2.66
C SER A 72 -19.46 13.85 -4.00
N GLN A 73 -18.80 14.51 -4.94
CA GLN A 73 -19.43 14.89 -6.20
C GLN A 73 -19.48 13.73 -7.18
N PRO A 74 -20.62 13.50 -7.87
CA PRO A 74 -20.77 12.44 -8.85
C PRO A 74 -19.98 12.71 -10.15
N LYS A 75 -19.75 13.99 -10.49
CA LYS A 75 -18.88 14.43 -11.59
C LYS A 75 -17.82 15.35 -11.04
N ARG A 76 -16.58 14.89 -11.02
CA ARG A 76 -15.44 15.60 -10.46
C ARG A 76 -14.69 16.37 -11.55
N ASP A 77 -14.52 17.67 -11.35
CA ASP A 77 -13.73 18.53 -12.24
C ASP A 77 -12.34 18.78 -11.63
N LYS A 78 -11.29 18.38 -12.36
CA LYS A 78 -9.89 18.61 -11.94
C LYS A 78 -9.56 20.09 -11.74
N ARG A 79 -10.23 20.99 -12.45
CA ARG A 79 -10.08 22.44 -12.28
C ARG A 79 -10.65 22.90 -10.94
N GLN A 80 -11.74 22.27 -10.48
CA GLN A 80 -12.32 22.55 -9.17
C GLN A 80 -11.38 22.09 -8.06
N LEU A 81 -10.80 20.87 -8.15
CA LEU A 81 -9.81 20.40 -7.19
C LEU A 81 -8.64 21.38 -7.05
N ARG A 82 -8.08 21.83 -8.17
CA ARG A 82 -7.01 22.84 -8.16
C ARG A 82 -7.43 24.12 -7.46
N ARG A 83 -8.62 24.67 -7.79
CA ARG A 83 -9.15 25.88 -7.11
C ARG A 83 -9.29 25.70 -5.62
N ILE A 84 -9.74 24.51 -5.16
CA ILE A 84 -9.85 24.23 -3.72
C ILE A 84 -8.45 24.19 -3.07
N LEU A 85 -7.49 23.49 -3.71
CA LEU A 85 -6.12 23.41 -3.20
C LEU A 85 -5.40 24.77 -3.22
N ASP A 86 -5.66 25.60 -4.22
CA ASP A 86 -5.11 26.96 -4.32
C ASP A 86 -5.73 27.92 -3.33
N GLY A 87 -6.98 27.67 -2.91
CA GLY A 87 -7.68 28.44 -1.88
C GLY A 87 -7.28 28.10 -0.43
N LEU A 88 -6.44 27.05 -0.23
CA LEU A 88 -5.91 26.74 1.10
C LEU A 88 -4.88 27.79 1.53
N THR A 89 -4.90 28.14 2.82
CA THR A 89 -3.81 28.92 3.39
C THR A 89 -2.48 28.19 3.30
N PRO A 90 -1.32 28.87 3.37
CA PRO A 90 -0.03 28.21 3.34
C PRO A 90 0.13 27.10 4.40
N GLN A 91 -0.40 27.33 5.61
CA GLN A 91 -0.35 26.36 6.71
C GLN A 91 -1.25 25.15 6.45
N GLU A 92 -2.50 25.35 6.01
CA GLU A 92 -3.41 24.28 5.63
C GLU A 92 -2.81 23.43 4.49
N ARG A 93 -2.21 24.08 3.50
CA ARG A 93 -1.56 23.41 2.36
C ARG A 93 -0.42 22.52 2.81
N VAL A 94 0.48 23.00 3.67
CA VAL A 94 1.63 22.23 4.17
C VAL A 94 1.14 21.02 4.98
N ARG A 95 0.18 21.20 5.91
CA ARG A 95 -0.39 20.13 6.72
C ARG A 95 -1.07 19.07 5.86
N TYR A 96 -1.91 19.53 4.93
CA TYR A 96 -2.62 18.65 4.02
C TYR A 96 -1.68 17.89 3.07
N PHE A 97 -0.62 18.55 2.58
CA PHE A 97 0.41 17.91 1.79
C PHE A 97 1.10 16.77 2.55
N HIS A 98 1.53 17.00 3.79
CA HIS A 98 2.16 15.96 4.61
C HIS A 98 1.21 14.82 4.92
N PHE A 99 -0.05 15.12 5.22
CA PHE A 99 -1.09 14.10 5.40
C PHE A 99 -1.24 13.22 4.16
N GLN A 100 -1.44 13.82 3.01
CA GLN A 100 -1.61 13.10 1.74
C GLN A 100 -0.34 12.36 1.31
N ARG A 101 0.83 12.91 1.61
CA ARG A 101 2.11 12.22 1.36
C ARG A 101 2.20 10.93 2.18
N ASN A 102 1.83 10.96 3.45
CA ASN A 102 1.82 9.76 4.29
C ASN A 102 0.82 8.73 3.77
N ALA A 103 -0.39 9.15 3.38
CA ALA A 103 -1.39 8.27 2.79
C ALA A 103 -0.87 7.62 1.48
N CYS A 104 -0.23 8.40 0.61
CA CYS A 104 0.36 7.91 -0.63
C CYS A 104 1.47 6.89 -0.38
N LEU A 105 2.40 7.18 0.55
CA LEU A 105 3.48 6.25 0.92
C LEU A 105 2.94 4.95 1.53
N ASN A 106 1.93 5.03 2.40
CA ASN A 106 1.29 3.85 2.96
C ASN A 106 0.62 3.01 1.86
N CYS A 107 -0.04 3.65 0.88
CA CYS A 107 -0.60 2.97 -0.27
C CYS A 107 0.47 2.24 -1.09
N GLU A 108 1.64 2.85 -1.31
CA GLU A 108 2.73 2.23 -2.05
C GLU A 108 3.31 1.00 -1.35
N VAL A 109 3.67 1.14 -0.06
CA VAL A 109 4.16 0.02 0.77
C VAL A 109 3.17 -1.13 0.73
N PHE A 110 1.90 -0.80 0.78
CA PHE A 110 0.84 -1.78 0.74
C PHE A 110 0.73 -2.50 -0.62
N LEU A 111 0.70 -1.76 -1.72
CA LEU A 111 0.63 -2.35 -3.06
C LEU A 111 1.89 -3.18 -3.38
N GLU A 112 3.04 -2.84 -2.80
CA GLU A 112 4.25 -3.66 -2.87
C GLU A 112 4.06 -4.98 -2.12
N SER A 113 3.52 -4.95 -0.91
CA SER A 113 3.24 -6.14 -0.10
C SER A 113 2.18 -7.03 -0.76
N ALA A 114 1.13 -6.43 -1.33
CA ALA A 114 0.12 -7.15 -2.09
C ALA A 114 0.70 -7.81 -3.36
N GLY A 115 1.57 -7.09 -4.08
CA GLY A 115 2.26 -7.63 -5.25
C GLY A 115 3.23 -8.76 -4.93
N ALA A 116 3.69 -8.87 -3.70
CA ALA A 116 4.47 -10.00 -3.19
C ALA A 116 3.59 -11.18 -2.73
N GLY A 117 2.27 -11.07 -2.79
CA GLY A 117 1.32 -12.14 -2.45
C GLY A 117 0.99 -12.24 -0.96
N TYR A 118 1.42 -11.27 -0.15
CA TYR A 118 1.17 -11.30 1.31
C TYR A 118 -0.21 -10.81 1.70
N ILE A 119 -0.87 -10.06 0.82
CA ILE A 119 -2.13 -9.39 1.12
C ILE A 119 -3.00 -9.35 -0.13
N ASP A 120 -4.32 -9.51 0.07
CA ASP A 120 -5.31 -9.27 -0.96
C ASP A 120 -5.48 -7.76 -1.19
N ALA A 121 -5.04 -7.27 -2.35
CA ALA A 121 -5.06 -5.87 -2.71
C ALA A 121 -6.47 -5.26 -2.68
N ASP A 122 -7.48 -6.03 -3.07
CA ASP A 122 -8.87 -5.53 -3.13
C ASP A 122 -9.46 -5.38 -1.72
N ARG A 123 -9.19 -6.32 -0.82
CA ARG A 123 -9.62 -6.23 0.58
C ARG A 123 -9.04 -5.04 1.31
N PHE A 124 -7.81 -4.73 1.01
CA PHE A 124 -7.16 -3.63 1.70
C PHE A 124 -7.53 -2.26 1.13
N ALA A 125 -7.63 -2.11 -0.16
CA ALA A 125 -8.13 -0.88 -0.78
C ALA A 125 -9.51 -0.51 -0.19
N MET A 126 -10.37 -1.52 0.06
CA MET A 126 -11.64 -1.32 0.77
C MET A 126 -11.46 -0.91 2.24
N ALA A 127 -10.50 -1.49 2.96
CA ALA A 127 -10.28 -1.21 4.39
C ALA A 127 -9.74 0.20 4.65
N PHE A 128 -8.89 0.73 3.78
CA PHE A 128 -8.33 2.07 3.93
C PHE A 128 -9.08 3.14 3.13
N GLY A 129 -10.08 2.76 2.33
CA GLY A 129 -10.94 3.69 1.61
C GLY A 129 -10.22 4.53 0.55
N TRP A 130 -9.00 4.10 0.10
CA TRP A 130 -8.32 4.81 -0.98
C TRP A 130 -9.05 4.60 -2.30
N THR A 131 -9.27 5.70 -2.99
CA THR A 131 -10.06 5.73 -4.22
C THR A 131 -9.30 6.47 -5.32
N ASP A 132 -9.84 6.43 -6.54
CA ASP A 132 -9.36 7.25 -7.65
C ASP A 132 -9.26 8.73 -7.30
N VAL A 133 -10.07 9.18 -6.33
CA VAL A 133 -10.05 10.57 -5.86
C VAL A 133 -8.75 10.89 -5.13
N ASP A 134 -8.27 9.98 -4.29
CA ASP A 134 -7.01 10.14 -3.58
C ASP A 134 -5.86 10.21 -4.58
N PHE A 135 -5.88 9.35 -5.58
CA PHE A 135 -4.90 9.37 -6.67
C PHE A 135 -4.89 10.69 -7.45
N GLU A 136 -6.07 11.26 -7.76
CA GLU A 136 -6.17 12.57 -8.40
C GLU A 136 -5.65 13.70 -7.48
N ILE A 137 -5.93 13.63 -6.17
CA ILE A 137 -5.40 14.57 -5.17
C ILE A 137 -3.87 14.48 -5.11
N TRP A 138 -3.29 13.27 -5.05
CA TRP A 138 -1.84 13.07 -5.03
C TRP A 138 -1.15 13.66 -6.26
N LYS A 139 -1.75 13.47 -7.45
CA LYS A 139 -1.25 14.10 -8.68
C LYS A 139 -1.36 15.62 -8.64
N ALA A 140 -2.47 16.16 -8.14
CA ALA A 140 -2.68 17.60 -8.05
C ALA A 140 -1.72 18.28 -7.06
N LEU A 141 -1.33 17.56 -6.00
CA LEU A 141 -0.32 18.00 -5.02
C LEU A 141 1.12 17.81 -5.51
N GLY A 142 1.34 17.18 -6.66
CA GLY A 142 2.69 16.90 -7.17
C GLY A 142 3.46 15.86 -6.36
N LEU A 143 2.77 14.93 -5.68
CA LEU A 143 3.44 13.86 -4.93
C LEU A 143 4.15 12.89 -5.88
N GLY A 144 5.32 12.42 -5.45
CA GLY A 144 6.02 11.32 -6.12
C GLY A 144 5.25 10.02 -5.93
N ILE A 145 4.52 9.59 -6.96
CA ILE A 145 3.71 8.37 -6.94
C ILE A 145 4.51 7.23 -7.57
N GLY A 146 4.62 6.11 -6.87
CA GLY A 146 5.34 4.92 -7.34
C GLY A 146 4.68 4.23 -8.54
N ALA A 147 5.42 3.34 -9.18
CA ALA A 147 4.98 2.68 -10.40
C ALA A 147 3.75 1.79 -10.16
N ARG A 148 3.69 1.07 -9.03
CA ARG A 148 2.58 0.17 -8.70
C ARG A 148 1.28 0.92 -8.41
N THR A 149 1.37 2.03 -7.66
CA THR A 149 0.22 2.89 -7.40
C THR A 149 -0.32 3.48 -8.69
N ARG A 150 0.56 3.92 -9.61
CA ARG A 150 0.15 4.38 -10.94
C ARG A 150 -0.52 3.29 -11.76
N GLN A 151 0.00 2.07 -11.70
CA GLN A 151 -0.59 0.92 -12.41
C GLN A 151 -1.95 0.56 -11.85
N HIS A 152 -2.10 0.50 -10.54
CA HIS A 152 -3.35 0.13 -9.86
C HIS A 152 -4.48 1.13 -10.18
N PHE A 153 -4.26 2.42 -9.94
CA PHE A 153 -5.27 3.45 -10.17
C PHE A 153 -5.36 3.90 -11.64
N GLY A 154 -4.28 3.79 -12.41
CA GLY A 154 -4.28 4.12 -13.84
C GLY A 154 -5.05 3.11 -14.69
N ALA A 155 -5.01 1.82 -14.34
CA ALA A 155 -5.79 0.78 -15.00
C ALA A 155 -7.29 0.88 -14.65
N ALA A 156 -7.63 1.24 -13.41
CA ALA A 156 -9.01 1.46 -12.99
C ALA A 156 -9.69 2.63 -13.72
N SER A 157 -8.93 3.66 -14.10
CA SER A 157 -9.44 4.81 -14.87
C SER A 157 -9.85 4.46 -16.31
N THR A 158 -9.38 3.34 -16.85
CA THR A 158 -9.75 2.83 -18.19
C THR A 158 -10.84 1.76 -18.16
N ALA A 159 -11.03 1.11 -17.02
CA ALA A 159 -12.11 0.14 -16.80
C ALA A 159 -13.32 0.85 -16.17
N VAL A 160 -14.26 1.29 -17.00
CA VAL A 160 -15.63 1.56 -16.55
C VAL A 160 -16.18 0.21 -16.08
N MET A 161 -16.07 -0.08 -14.79
CA MET A 161 -16.74 -1.26 -14.21
C MET A 161 -18.23 -1.12 -14.44
N PRO A 162 -18.89 -2.04 -15.19
CA PRO A 162 -20.34 -2.11 -15.17
C PRO A 162 -20.75 -2.47 -13.75
N LEU A 163 -21.56 -1.61 -13.13
CA LEU A 163 -22.25 -1.88 -11.89
C LEU A 163 -22.93 -3.26 -12.04
N ARG A 164 -22.41 -4.27 -11.38
CA ARG A 164 -23.14 -5.53 -11.19
C ARG A 164 -24.40 -5.17 -10.43
N SER A 165 -25.51 -5.17 -11.14
CA SER A 165 -26.83 -5.19 -10.55
C SER A 165 -26.89 -6.42 -9.62
N VAL A 166 -26.91 -6.16 -8.32
CA VAL A 166 -27.32 -7.17 -7.35
C VAL A 166 -28.79 -7.42 -7.62
N SER A 167 -29.09 -8.46 -8.40
CA SER A 167 -30.43 -8.99 -8.50
C SER A 167 -30.78 -9.59 -7.14
N ALA A 168 -31.67 -8.91 -6.44
CA ALA A 168 -32.37 -9.46 -5.31
C ALA A 168 -33.12 -10.73 -5.78
N GLY A 169 -32.75 -11.87 -5.24
CA GLY A 169 -33.44 -13.15 -5.26
C GLY A 169 -33.69 -13.59 -3.83
#